data_69cf45ac87af0d780069a60823f5008c
#
_entry.id   69cf45ac87af0d780069a60823f5008c
#
_cell.length_a   1.000
_cell.length_b   1.000
_cell.length_c   1.000
_cell.angle_alpha   90.00
_cell.angle_beta   90.00
_cell.angle_gamma   90.00
#
_symmetry.space_group_name_H-M   'P 1'
#
loop_
_entity.id
_entity.type
_entity.pdbx_description
1 polymer ?
#
loop_
_entity_poly.entity_id
_entity_poly.type
_entity_poly.pdbx_seq_one_letter_code
_entity_poly.pdbx_strand_id
1 'polypeptide(L)'
;MAAKNDHTIKWLMPVSNWQWPHLTEAWQYRSLCLQLALKDFRIRYQQSLLGPAWAVLNPLLSTLILIVVFQRMAGVTIEGVKPYAFSFSGMVVWTFYASIIPEALNGMLAASPLFRKIYFPKLILPVSKMLNASIETGVSFLLFLMACIWWHQDLQWTVIIHLPLFVVMALLTGLGLALWASVLVALSRDFVHGIPHLIRLGIFVCPIAYPVSLVPAHWQIIYFLNPVSGLIEYFRWICFPLYDFVPYIWISLTVAIVITISGLLVFTKIEGRLNDQM
;
A
#
# COMPACT_ATOMS: atom_id res chain seq x y z
N MET A 1 13.56 -39.20 -35.95
CA MET A 1 12.56 -38.54 -35.07
C MET A 1 12.92 -37.08 -34.92
N ALA A 2 12.29 -36.19 -35.71
CA ALA A 2 12.59 -34.78 -35.73
C ALA A 2 11.68 -34.07 -34.73
N ALA A 3 12.25 -33.40 -33.73
CA ALA A 3 11.53 -32.57 -32.80
C ALA A 3 10.95 -31.37 -33.53
N LYS A 4 9.63 -31.29 -33.55
CA LYS A 4 8.85 -30.19 -34.11
C LYS A 4 8.97 -28.98 -33.17
N ASN A 5 9.89 -28.06 -33.48
CA ASN A 5 9.96 -26.75 -32.84
C ASN A 5 8.76 -25.92 -33.28
N ASP A 6 7.70 -25.94 -32.49
CA ASP A 6 6.57 -25.03 -32.65
C ASP A 6 6.96 -23.65 -32.09
N HIS A 7 7.72 -22.90 -32.89
CA HIS A 7 7.88 -21.48 -32.67
C HIS A 7 6.59 -20.79 -33.08
N THR A 8 5.63 -20.70 -32.17
CA THR A 8 4.48 -19.81 -32.35
C THR A 8 4.98 -18.37 -32.39
N ILE A 9 5.17 -17.85 -33.61
CA ILE A 9 5.42 -16.43 -33.83
C ILE A 9 4.17 -15.69 -33.40
N LYS A 10 4.20 -15.11 -32.20
CA LYS A 10 3.13 -14.20 -31.73
C LYS A 10 3.25 -12.92 -32.52
N TRP A 11 2.43 -12.75 -33.54
CA TRP A 11 2.32 -11.49 -34.29
C TRP A 11 1.90 -10.39 -33.31
N LEU A 12 2.74 -9.35 -33.17
CA LEU A 12 2.40 -8.14 -32.46
C LEU A 12 1.35 -7.38 -33.30
N MET A 13 0.09 -7.60 -33.00
CA MET A 13 -1.00 -6.84 -33.59
C MET A 13 -0.93 -5.38 -33.11
N PRO A 14 -1.21 -4.38 -33.98
CA PRO A 14 -1.30 -2.99 -33.53
C PRO A 14 -2.38 -2.88 -32.45
N VAL A 15 -2.01 -2.24 -31.33
CA VAL A 15 -2.83 -2.15 -30.12
C VAL A 15 -4.12 -1.39 -30.46
N SER A 16 -5.27 -2.05 -30.40
CA SER A 16 -6.58 -1.43 -30.42
C SER A 16 -6.68 -0.43 -29.25
N ASN A 17 -7.35 0.70 -29.46
CA ASN A 17 -7.47 1.82 -28.50
C ASN A 17 -8.06 1.47 -27.13
N TRP A 18 -8.57 0.26 -26.93
CA TRP A 18 -9.11 -0.24 -25.68
C TRP A 18 -8.82 -1.74 -25.55
N GLN A 19 -7.94 -2.12 -24.65
CA GLN A 19 -7.74 -3.51 -24.25
C GLN A 19 -8.12 -3.66 -22.78
N TRP A 20 -8.92 -4.69 -22.48
CA TRP A 20 -9.15 -5.11 -21.12
C TRP A 20 -7.81 -5.54 -20.48
N PRO A 21 -7.59 -5.25 -19.19
CA PRO A 21 -6.36 -5.68 -18.53
C PRO A 21 -6.19 -7.19 -18.73
N HIS A 22 -5.02 -7.60 -19.23
CA HIS A 22 -4.68 -9.01 -19.43
C HIS A 22 -4.42 -9.71 -18.09
N LEU A 23 -5.45 -9.76 -17.23
CA LEU A 23 -5.35 -10.32 -15.87
C LEU A 23 -4.98 -11.80 -15.91
N THR A 24 -5.48 -12.55 -16.88
CA THR A 24 -5.15 -13.96 -17.09
C THR A 24 -3.68 -14.15 -17.46
N GLU A 25 -3.15 -13.25 -18.28
CA GLU A 25 -1.74 -13.26 -18.65
C GLU A 25 -0.87 -12.87 -17.44
N ALA A 26 -1.23 -11.82 -16.71
CA ALA A 26 -0.55 -11.43 -15.48
C ALA A 26 -0.51 -12.57 -14.45
N TRP A 27 -1.57 -13.36 -14.35
CA TRP A 27 -1.60 -14.53 -13.46
C TRP A 27 -0.61 -15.64 -13.87
N GLN A 28 -0.34 -15.82 -15.16
CA GLN A 28 0.67 -16.76 -15.63
C GLN A 28 2.08 -16.38 -15.17
N TYR A 29 2.35 -15.08 -14.99
CA TYR A 29 3.64 -14.56 -14.53
C TYR A 29 3.70 -14.35 -13.00
N ARG A 30 2.80 -14.95 -12.20
CA ARG A 30 2.78 -14.80 -10.72
C ARG A 30 4.10 -15.16 -10.04
N SER A 31 4.84 -16.16 -10.58
CA SER A 31 6.16 -16.53 -10.07
C SER A 31 7.20 -15.42 -10.27
N LEU A 32 7.17 -14.74 -11.42
CA LEU A 32 8.02 -13.58 -11.70
C LEU A 32 7.66 -12.42 -10.75
N CYS A 33 6.37 -12.17 -10.52
CA CYS A 33 5.90 -11.15 -9.60
C CYS A 33 6.44 -11.36 -8.17
N LEU A 34 6.36 -12.59 -7.66
CA LEU A 34 6.92 -12.98 -6.36
C LEU A 34 8.44 -12.82 -6.30
N GLN A 35 9.15 -13.26 -7.35
CA GLN A 35 10.61 -13.11 -7.42
C GLN A 35 11.04 -11.64 -7.42
N LEU A 36 10.31 -10.77 -8.14
CA LEU A 36 10.57 -9.33 -8.12
C LEU A 36 10.35 -8.74 -6.73
N ALA A 37 9.25 -9.08 -6.07
CA ALA A 37 8.96 -8.60 -4.71
C ALA A 37 10.04 -9.04 -3.71
N LEU A 38 10.42 -10.32 -3.72
CA LEU A 38 11.48 -10.85 -2.83
C LEU A 38 12.86 -10.27 -3.16
N LYS A 39 13.15 -10.03 -4.44
CA LYS A 39 14.38 -9.37 -4.86
C LYS A 39 14.45 -7.94 -4.29
N ASP A 40 13.36 -7.17 -4.41
CA ASP A 40 13.32 -5.79 -3.92
C ASP A 40 13.48 -5.74 -2.39
N PHE A 41 12.83 -6.66 -1.67
CA PHE A 41 13.02 -6.80 -0.23
C PHE A 41 14.49 -7.09 0.14
N ARG A 42 15.13 -8.03 -0.56
CA ARG A 42 16.55 -8.36 -0.31
C ARG A 42 17.46 -7.17 -0.61
N ILE A 43 17.28 -6.50 -1.73
CA ILE A 43 18.13 -5.35 -2.14
C ILE A 43 18.03 -4.22 -1.11
N ARG A 44 16.85 -3.95 -0.55
CA ARG A 44 16.64 -2.88 0.43
C ARG A 44 17.48 -3.07 1.69
N TYR A 45 17.64 -4.30 2.14
CA TYR A 45 18.36 -4.63 3.37
C TYR A 45 19.77 -5.16 3.13
N GLN A 46 20.14 -5.42 1.88
CA GLN A 46 21.49 -5.82 1.50
C GLN A 46 22.44 -4.63 1.66
N GLN A 47 23.59 -4.84 2.23
CA GLN A 47 24.60 -3.81 2.50
C GLN A 47 24.25 -2.82 3.63
N SER A 48 23.24 -3.09 4.44
CA SER A 48 22.96 -2.32 5.64
C SER A 48 23.55 -3.00 6.88
N LEU A 49 24.13 -2.20 7.80
CA LEU A 49 24.71 -2.72 9.06
C LEU A 49 23.69 -3.48 9.92
N LEU A 50 22.46 -2.97 9.97
CA LEU A 50 21.38 -3.56 10.74
C LEU A 50 20.52 -4.52 9.89
N GLY A 51 20.72 -4.53 8.57
CA GLY A 51 19.99 -5.42 7.67
C GLY A 51 18.47 -5.39 7.87
N PRO A 52 17.82 -6.57 7.96
CA PRO A 52 16.38 -6.68 8.15
C PRO A 52 15.85 -6.10 9.47
N ALA A 53 16.73 -5.82 10.47
CA ALA A 53 16.29 -5.19 11.72
C ALA A 53 15.64 -3.82 11.49
N TRP A 54 15.94 -3.13 10.39
CA TRP A 54 15.27 -1.89 10.01
C TRP A 54 13.77 -2.06 9.77
N ALA A 55 13.32 -3.22 9.29
CA ALA A 55 11.89 -3.50 9.13
C ALA A 55 11.15 -3.52 10.49
N VAL A 56 11.86 -3.80 11.58
CA VAL A 56 11.35 -3.77 12.95
C VAL A 56 11.55 -2.38 13.57
N LEU A 57 12.72 -1.79 13.43
CA LEU A 57 13.06 -0.52 14.09
C LEU A 57 12.25 0.66 13.55
N ASN A 58 12.03 0.75 12.25
CA ASN A 58 11.30 1.87 11.64
C ASN A 58 9.87 2.03 12.21
N PRO A 59 8.99 1.02 12.21
CA PRO A 59 7.65 1.17 12.78
C PRO A 59 7.69 1.41 14.30
N LEU A 60 8.62 0.82 15.04
CA LEU A 60 8.75 1.04 16.48
C LEU A 60 9.18 2.47 16.80
N LEU A 61 10.20 2.99 16.16
CA LEU A 61 10.70 4.35 16.38
C LEU A 61 9.66 5.39 15.95
N SER A 62 8.99 5.18 14.81
CA SER A 62 7.96 6.09 14.34
C SER A 62 6.77 6.12 15.31
N THR A 63 6.32 4.96 15.77
CA THR A 63 5.24 4.86 16.77
C THR A 63 5.65 5.52 18.09
N LEU A 64 6.88 5.30 18.56
CA LEU A 64 7.39 5.93 19.78
C LEU A 64 7.38 7.46 19.70
N ILE A 65 7.82 8.01 18.56
CA ILE A 65 7.79 9.47 18.33
C ILE A 65 6.35 9.99 18.38
N LEU A 66 5.41 9.31 17.72
CA LEU A 66 4.00 9.70 17.74
C LEU A 66 3.40 9.67 19.15
N ILE A 67 3.72 8.65 19.95
CA ILE A 67 3.28 8.55 21.35
C ILE A 67 3.83 9.74 22.17
N VAL A 68 5.11 10.05 22.03
CA VAL A 68 5.73 11.16 22.79
C VAL A 68 5.09 12.49 22.40
N VAL A 69 4.98 12.76 21.11
CA VAL A 69 4.48 14.05 20.62
C VAL A 69 2.99 14.24 20.90
N PHE A 70 2.15 13.27 20.50
CA PHE A 70 0.69 13.48 20.57
C PHE A 70 0.09 13.11 21.91
N GLN A 71 0.57 12.08 22.56
CA GLN A 71 -0.07 11.59 23.78
C GLN A 71 0.57 12.16 25.04
N ARG A 72 1.92 12.27 25.08
CA ARG A 72 2.57 12.84 26.26
C ARG A 72 2.66 14.37 26.23
N MET A 73 2.99 14.96 25.06
CA MET A 73 3.13 16.41 24.97
C MET A 73 1.81 17.12 24.68
N ALA A 74 1.02 16.62 23.72
CA ALA A 74 -0.27 17.22 23.33
C ALA A 74 -1.46 16.70 24.18
N GLY A 75 -1.28 15.70 25.04
CA GLY A 75 -2.32 15.20 25.95
C GLY A 75 -3.47 14.46 25.27
N VAL A 76 -3.31 13.98 24.05
CA VAL A 76 -4.36 13.22 23.33
C VAL A 76 -4.55 11.87 24.00
N THR A 77 -5.72 11.67 24.61
CA THR A 77 -6.12 10.41 25.25
C THR A 77 -7.36 9.84 24.59
N ILE A 78 -7.50 8.52 24.61
CA ILE A 78 -8.65 7.81 24.05
C ILE A 78 -9.10 6.81 25.08
N GLU A 79 -10.39 6.85 25.43
CA GLU A 79 -10.95 5.94 26.41
C GLU A 79 -10.88 4.48 25.90
N GLY A 80 -10.49 3.58 26.79
CA GLY A 80 -10.44 2.14 26.52
C GLY A 80 -9.31 1.64 25.61
N VAL A 81 -8.51 2.52 25.01
CA VAL A 81 -7.39 2.13 24.17
C VAL A 81 -6.08 2.71 24.69
N LYS A 82 -5.11 1.86 24.94
CA LYS A 82 -3.81 2.31 25.41
C LYS A 82 -3.05 3.10 24.34
N PRO A 83 -2.29 4.12 24.74
CA PRO A 83 -1.58 5.04 23.84
C PRO A 83 -0.78 4.38 22.72
N TYR A 84 0.01 3.37 23.06
CA TYR A 84 0.82 2.66 22.06
C TYR A 84 -0.04 1.85 21.08
N ALA A 85 -1.12 1.20 21.55
CA ALA A 85 -1.99 0.39 20.71
C ALA A 85 -2.71 1.27 19.68
N PHE A 86 -3.16 2.44 20.10
CA PHE A 86 -3.80 3.41 19.22
C PHE A 86 -2.85 3.92 18.12
N SER A 87 -1.67 4.42 18.49
CA SER A 87 -0.70 4.95 17.50
C SER A 87 -0.14 3.84 16.62
N PHE A 88 0.12 2.64 17.19
CA PHE A 88 0.69 1.55 16.43
C PHE A 88 -0.32 0.96 15.43
N SER A 89 -1.60 0.85 15.78
CA SER A 89 -2.64 0.40 14.85
C SER A 89 -2.71 1.28 13.60
N GLY A 90 -2.67 2.61 13.78
CA GLY A 90 -2.60 3.56 12.66
C GLY A 90 -1.30 3.44 11.87
N MET A 91 -0.17 3.21 12.56
CA MET A 91 1.14 3.07 11.93
C MET A 91 1.27 1.81 11.08
N VAL A 92 0.65 0.68 11.49
CA VAL A 92 0.60 -0.55 10.68
C VAL A 92 -0.03 -0.28 9.32
N VAL A 93 -1.19 0.37 9.30
CA VAL A 93 -1.89 0.70 8.05
C VAL A 93 -1.09 1.72 7.23
N TRP A 94 -0.57 2.76 7.89
CA TRP A 94 0.22 3.79 7.25
C TRP A 94 1.49 3.27 6.58
N THR A 95 2.21 2.35 7.23
CA THR A 95 3.46 1.76 6.71
C THR A 95 3.24 1.14 5.33
N PHE A 96 2.09 0.48 5.11
CA PHE A 96 1.75 -0.11 3.81
C PHE A 96 1.67 0.95 2.71
N TYR A 97 0.92 2.03 2.94
CA TYR A 97 0.72 3.07 1.92
C TYR A 97 1.94 3.98 1.74
N ALA A 98 2.67 4.24 2.82
CA ALA A 98 3.88 5.02 2.78
C ALA A 98 5.02 4.33 2.01
N SER A 99 5.04 2.99 1.97
CA SER A 99 6.04 2.23 1.22
C SER A 99 5.63 1.97 -0.24
N ILE A 100 4.37 1.61 -0.49
CA ILE A 100 3.93 1.16 -1.82
C ILE A 100 4.04 2.23 -2.91
N ILE A 101 3.71 3.49 -2.60
CA ILE A 101 3.68 4.56 -3.59
C ILE A 101 5.10 4.93 -4.08
N PRO A 102 6.09 5.22 -3.21
CA PRO A 102 7.47 5.47 -3.65
C PRO A 102 8.07 4.28 -4.37
N GLU A 103 7.74 3.05 -3.95
CA GLU A 103 8.24 1.84 -4.60
C GLU A 103 7.67 1.67 -6.01
N ALA A 104 6.38 1.94 -6.20
CA ALA A 104 5.76 1.87 -7.51
C ALA A 104 6.37 2.92 -8.48
N LEU A 105 6.59 4.16 -8.00
CA LEU A 105 7.27 5.21 -8.75
C LEU A 105 8.69 4.78 -9.20
N ASN A 106 9.52 4.38 -8.24
CA ASN A 106 10.90 3.97 -8.51
C ASN A 106 10.98 2.67 -9.32
N GLY A 107 10.09 1.73 -9.05
CA GLY A 107 10.04 0.44 -9.72
C GLY A 107 9.74 0.57 -11.22
N MET A 108 8.86 1.48 -11.60
CA MET A 108 8.55 1.75 -13.00
C MET A 108 9.76 2.34 -13.75
N LEU A 109 10.50 3.26 -13.12
CA LEU A 109 11.74 3.80 -13.70
C LEU A 109 12.83 2.73 -13.83
N ALA A 110 13.06 1.95 -12.79
CA ALA A 110 14.08 0.91 -12.77
C ALA A 110 13.81 -0.22 -13.78
N ALA A 111 12.54 -0.47 -14.11
CA ALA A 111 12.15 -1.50 -15.07
C ALA A 111 12.28 -1.05 -16.55
N SER A 112 12.47 0.23 -16.83
CA SER A 112 12.55 0.76 -18.19
C SER A 112 13.56 -0.01 -19.07
N PRO A 113 14.80 -0.35 -18.63
CA PRO A 113 15.72 -1.15 -19.44
C PRO A 113 15.27 -2.61 -19.64
N LEU A 114 14.45 -3.14 -18.72
CA LEU A 114 13.97 -4.51 -18.77
C LEU A 114 12.88 -4.68 -19.85
N PHE A 115 12.03 -3.66 -20.03
CA PHE A 115 10.99 -3.65 -21.07
C PHE A 115 11.54 -3.81 -22.49
N ARG A 116 12.79 -3.37 -22.72
CA ARG A 116 13.45 -3.51 -24.03
C ARG A 116 14.00 -4.90 -24.30
N LYS A 117 14.17 -5.72 -23.26
CA LYS A 117 14.86 -7.02 -23.36
C LYS A 117 13.92 -8.22 -23.31
N ILE A 118 12.85 -8.11 -22.54
CA ILE A 118 11.95 -9.22 -22.25
C ILE A 118 10.51 -8.70 -22.26
N TYR A 119 9.63 -9.40 -22.96
CA TYR A 119 8.19 -9.15 -22.91
C TYR A 119 7.59 -9.75 -21.64
N PHE A 120 6.89 -8.93 -20.86
CA PHE A 120 6.01 -9.34 -19.78
C PHE A 120 4.93 -8.28 -19.54
N PRO A 121 3.74 -8.66 -19.02
CA PRO A 121 2.68 -7.71 -18.69
C PRO A 121 3.16 -6.69 -17.66
N LYS A 122 3.12 -5.40 -17.98
CA LYS A 122 3.66 -4.33 -17.10
C LYS A 122 2.92 -4.22 -15.79
N LEU A 123 1.67 -4.72 -15.71
CA LEU A 123 0.86 -4.82 -14.50
C LEU A 123 1.58 -5.58 -13.36
N ILE A 124 2.51 -6.48 -13.69
CA ILE A 124 3.31 -7.22 -12.71
C ILE A 124 4.14 -6.29 -11.82
N LEU A 125 4.58 -5.14 -12.33
CA LEU A 125 5.40 -4.21 -11.55
C LEU A 125 4.63 -3.60 -10.37
N PRO A 126 3.50 -2.89 -10.56
CA PRO A 126 2.76 -2.35 -9.41
C PRO A 126 2.30 -3.44 -8.45
N VAL A 127 1.93 -4.64 -8.95
CA VAL A 127 1.57 -5.78 -8.11
C VAL A 127 2.77 -6.29 -7.29
N SER A 128 3.95 -6.40 -7.88
CA SER A 128 5.16 -6.83 -7.15
C SER A 128 5.55 -5.84 -6.04
N LYS A 129 5.36 -4.53 -6.27
CA LYS A 129 5.62 -3.50 -5.25
C LYS A 129 4.61 -3.57 -4.12
N MET A 130 3.34 -3.83 -4.44
CA MET A 130 2.31 -4.06 -3.44
C MET A 130 2.64 -5.30 -2.57
N LEU A 131 3.10 -6.39 -3.16
CA LEU A 131 3.51 -7.58 -2.41
C LEU A 131 4.73 -7.30 -1.52
N ASN A 132 5.71 -6.55 -2.00
CA ASN A 132 6.86 -6.15 -1.19
C ASN A 132 6.43 -5.29 0.01
N ALA A 133 5.58 -4.28 -0.19
CA ALA A 133 5.02 -3.47 0.88
C ALA A 133 4.21 -4.32 1.89
N SER A 134 3.50 -5.36 1.43
CA SER A 134 2.76 -6.28 2.30
C SER A 134 3.66 -7.07 3.24
N ILE A 135 4.89 -7.42 2.83
CA ILE A 135 5.86 -8.12 3.68
C ILE A 135 6.26 -7.22 4.87
N GLU A 136 6.60 -5.96 4.62
CA GLU A 136 6.95 -5.00 5.68
C GLU A 136 5.78 -4.71 6.61
N THR A 137 4.58 -4.56 6.03
CA THR A 137 3.36 -4.37 6.82
C THR A 137 3.05 -5.59 7.67
N GLY A 138 3.29 -6.80 7.17
CA GLY A 138 3.17 -8.04 7.94
C GLY A 138 4.08 -8.05 9.18
N VAL A 139 5.32 -7.61 9.05
CA VAL A 139 6.23 -7.44 10.18
C VAL A 139 5.69 -6.42 11.19
N SER A 140 5.23 -5.25 10.72
CA SER A 140 4.63 -4.22 11.56
C SER A 140 3.37 -4.71 12.27
N PHE A 141 2.54 -5.51 11.60
CA PHE A 141 1.35 -6.11 12.19
C PHE A 141 1.68 -7.14 13.28
N LEU A 142 2.69 -7.98 13.06
CA LEU A 142 3.16 -8.91 14.09
C LEU A 142 3.70 -8.18 15.32
N LEU A 143 4.47 -7.10 15.12
CA LEU A 143 4.94 -6.25 16.22
C LEU A 143 3.80 -5.59 16.98
N PHE A 144 2.77 -5.13 16.27
CA PHE A 144 1.55 -4.60 16.90
C PHE A 144 0.87 -5.64 17.79
N LEU A 145 0.68 -6.87 17.28
CA LEU A 145 0.10 -7.96 18.07
C LEU A 145 0.96 -8.30 19.30
N MET A 146 2.28 -8.40 19.13
CA MET A 146 3.20 -8.62 20.25
C MET A 146 3.10 -7.51 21.30
N ALA A 147 3.02 -6.25 20.86
CA ALA A 147 2.84 -5.13 21.76
C ALA A 147 1.50 -5.18 22.51
N CYS A 148 0.40 -5.52 21.82
CA CYS A 148 -0.91 -5.68 22.48
C CYS A 148 -0.87 -6.78 23.55
N ILE A 149 -0.24 -7.92 23.28
CA ILE A 149 -0.10 -9.02 24.24
C ILE A 149 0.77 -8.57 25.43
N TRP A 150 1.94 -7.95 25.15
CA TRP A 150 2.89 -7.53 26.18
C TRP A 150 2.30 -6.54 27.19
N TRP A 151 1.50 -5.59 26.72
CA TRP A 151 0.90 -4.56 27.58
C TRP A 151 -0.56 -4.88 27.98
N HIS A 152 -1.05 -6.09 27.73
CA HIS A 152 -2.41 -6.51 28.04
C HIS A 152 -3.48 -5.55 27.49
N GLN A 153 -3.41 -5.25 26.18
CA GLN A 153 -4.48 -4.54 25.48
C GLN A 153 -5.54 -5.55 25.02
N ASP A 154 -6.77 -5.34 25.42
CA ASP A 154 -7.88 -6.17 24.97
C ASP A 154 -8.10 -5.99 23.47
N LEU A 155 -8.16 -7.10 22.75
CA LEU A 155 -8.52 -7.17 21.35
C LEU A 155 -9.85 -7.88 21.19
N GLN A 156 -10.67 -7.42 20.24
CA GLN A 156 -11.93 -8.09 19.91
C GLN A 156 -11.63 -9.41 19.19
N TRP A 157 -12.32 -10.48 19.57
CA TRP A 157 -12.27 -11.74 18.84
C TRP A 157 -12.82 -11.62 17.41
N THR A 158 -13.74 -10.67 17.16
CA THR A 158 -14.30 -10.34 15.85
C THR A 158 -13.24 -9.90 14.83
N VAL A 159 -12.04 -9.50 15.28
CA VAL A 159 -10.91 -9.19 14.38
C VAL A 159 -10.62 -10.34 13.43
N ILE A 160 -10.75 -11.60 13.87
CA ILE A 160 -10.47 -12.78 13.05
C ILE A 160 -11.43 -12.85 11.85
N ILE A 161 -12.67 -12.45 12.03
CA ILE A 161 -13.71 -12.48 10.97
C ILE A 161 -13.53 -11.29 10.01
N HIS A 162 -13.24 -10.11 10.54
CA HIS A 162 -13.14 -8.87 9.74
C HIS A 162 -11.76 -8.64 9.12
N LEU A 163 -10.70 -9.25 9.65
CA LEU A 163 -9.33 -9.09 9.16
C LEU A 163 -9.17 -9.48 7.67
N PRO A 164 -9.74 -10.58 7.17
CA PRO A 164 -9.65 -10.90 5.75
C PRO A 164 -10.27 -9.81 4.86
N LEU A 165 -11.43 -9.26 5.25
CA LEU A 165 -12.05 -8.16 4.53
C LEU A 165 -11.19 -6.90 4.56
N PHE A 166 -10.64 -6.56 5.73
CA PHE A 166 -9.69 -5.45 5.87
C PHE A 166 -8.49 -5.61 4.93
N VAL A 167 -7.86 -6.80 4.92
CA VAL A 167 -6.71 -7.09 4.05
C VAL A 167 -7.08 -6.92 2.58
N VAL A 168 -8.22 -7.45 2.15
CA VAL A 168 -8.69 -7.29 0.76
C VAL A 168 -8.86 -5.81 0.41
N MET A 169 -9.51 -5.01 1.26
CA MET A 169 -9.70 -3.58 1.04
C MET A 169 -8.38 -2.80 1.04
N ALA A 170 -7.46 -3.15 1.93
CA ALA A 170 -6.13 -2.56 1.97
C ALA A 170 -5.34 -2.86 0.69
N LEU A 171 -5.34 -4.11 0.22
CA LEU A 171 -4.67 -4.51 -1.02
C LEU A 171 -5.31 -3.84 -2.25
N LEU A 172 -6.63 -3.75 -2.34
CA LEU A 172 -7.31 -3.04 -3.43
C LEU A 172 -6.91 -1.58 -3.47
N THR A 173 -6.97 -0.88 -2.33
CA THR A 173 -6.55 0.52 -2.25
C THR A 173 -5.07 0.69 -2.62
N GLY A 174 -4.22 -0.18 -2.08
CA GLY A 174 -2.79 -0.19 -2.37
C GLY A 174 -2.48 -0.40 -3.85
N LEU A 175 -3.17 -1.35 -4.49
CA LEU A 175 -3.05 -1.58 -5.93
C LEU A 175 -3.46 -0.34 -6.72
N GLY A 176 -4.59 0.28 -6.39
CA GLY A 176 -5.04 1.50 -7.04
C GLY A 176 -4.02 2.63 -6.95
N LEU A 177 -3.46 2.86 -5.77
CA LEU A 177 -2.42 3.87 -5.55
C LEU A 177 -1.11 3.53 -6.29
N ALA A 178 -0.70 2.27 -6.31
CA ALA A 178 0.48 1.81 -7.06
C ALA A 178 0.31 1.99 -8.57
N LEU A 179 -0.89 1.72 -9.11
CA LEU A 179 -1.21 1.93 -10.52
C LEU A 179 -1.15 3.41 -10.88
N TRP A 180 -1.77 4.28 -10.08
CA TRP A 180 -1.70 5.73 -10.29
C TRP A 180 -0.28 6.26 -10.16
N ALA A 181 0.50 5.81 -9.18
CA ALA A 181 1.92 6.16 -9.06
C ALA A 181 2.70 5.78 -10.32
N SER A 182 2.47 4.57 -10.85
CA SER A 182 3.10 4.10 -12.10
C SER A 182 2.69 4.94 -13.33
N VAL A 183 1.43 5.36 -13.39
CA VAL A 183 0.93 6.27 -14.43
C VAL A 183 1.59 7.64 -14.34
N LEU A 184 1.66 8.21 -13.15
CA LEU A 184 2.22 9.55 -12.93
C LEU A 184 3.70 9.60 -13.35
N VAL A 185 4.50 8.61 -13.00
CA VAL A 185 5.91 8.59 -13.40
C VAL A 185 6.09 8.38 -14.90
N ALA A 186 5.14 7.71 -15.55
CA ALA A 186 5.15 7.58 -17.01
C ALA A 186 4.84 8.92 -17.72
N LEU A 187 4.10 9.83 -17.06
CA LEU A 187 3.81 11.18 -17.57
C LEU A 187 4.97 12.16 -17.31
N SER A 188 5.54 12.15 -16.10
CA SER A 188 6.72 12.97 -15.75
C SER A 188 7.54 12.32 -14.65
N ARG A 189 8.88 12.37 -14.82
CA ARG A 189 9.83 11.87 -13.80
C ARG A 189 9.87 12.73 -12.55
N ASP A 190 9.35 13.94 -12.57
CA ASP A 190 9.32 14.85 -11.42
C ASP A 190 8.49 14.28 -10.27
N PHE A 191 7.48 13.46 -10.57
CA PHE A 191 6.65 12.81 -9.55
C PHE A 191 7.44 11.90 -8.62
N VAL A 192 8.58 11.34 -9.07
CA VAL A 192 9.45 10.51 -8.22
C VAL A 192 10.07 11.31 -7.08
N HIS A 193 10.29 12.59 -7.29
CA HIS A 193 10.87 13.47 -6.27
C HIS A 193 9.79 14.13 -5.41
N GLY A 194 8.69 14.59 -6.02
CA GLY A 194 7.65 15.33 -5.33
C GLY A 194 6.74 14.48 -4.43
N ILE A 195 6.23 13.35 -4.93
CA ILE A 195 5.25 12.53 -4.21
C ILE A 195 5.77 11.98 -2.88
N PRO A 196 7.03 11.47 -2.74
CA PRO A 196 7.54 11.01 -1.46
C PRO A 196 7.53 12.08 -0.36
N HIS A 197 7.71 13.36 -0.71
CA HIS A 197 7.59 14.45 0.26
C HIS A 197 6.14 14.64 0.73
N LEU A 198 5.18 14.59 -0.19
CA LEU A 198 3.75 14.67 0.16
C LEU A 198 3.33 13.49 1.06
N ILE A 199 3.82 12.29 0.79
CA ILE A 199 3.55 11.12 1.64
C ILE A 199 4.08 11.34 3.05
N ARG A 200 5.29 11.86 3.23
CA ARG A 200 5.82 12.14 4.56
C ARG A 200 4.95 13.11 5.36
N LEU A 201 4.35 14.10 4.70
CA LEU A 201 3.39 15.02 5.33
C LEU A 201 2.05 14.33 5.62
N GLY A 202 1.69 13.34 4.84
CA GLY A 202 0.45 12.58 4.98
C GLY A 202 0.28 11.89 6.34
N ILE A 203 1.38 11.59 7.05
CA ILE A 203 1.33 11.03 8.42
C ILE A 203 0.57 11.93 9.39
N PHE A 204 0.60 13.26 9.19
CA PHE A 204 -0.10 14.23 10.01
C PHE A 204 -1.54 14.48 9.54
N VAL A 205 -1.84 14.16 8.28
CA VAL A 205 -3.18 14.31 7.71
C VAL A 205 -4.06 13.09 8.04
N CYS A 206 -3.47 11.91 8.16
CA CYS A 206 -4.20 10.69 8.53
C CYS A 206 -4.38 10.57 10.04
N PRO A 207 -5.45 9.89 10.54
CA PRO A 207 -5.73 9.72 11.96
C PRO A 207 -4.80 8.68 12.62
N ILE A 208 -3.48 8.85 12.49
CA ILE A 208 -2.51 7.88 13.00
C ILE A 208 -2.30 8.07 14.50
N ALA A 209 -2.09 9.33 14.91
CA ALA A 209 -1.73 9.66 16.28
C ALA A 209 -2.85 10.37 17.05
N TYR A 210 -3.95 10.72 16.40
CA TYR A 210 -5.09 11.42 16.98
C TYR A 210 -6.41 10.77 16.51
N PRO A 211 -7.48 10.83 17.31
CA PRO A 211 -8.78 10.28 16.93
C PRO A 211 -9.53 11.23 15.99
N VAL A 212 -10.40 10.67 15.16
CA VAL A 212 -11.25 11.45 14.22
C VAL A 212 -12.18 12.40 14.96
N SER A 213 -12.50 12.16 16.23
CA SER A 213 -13.32 13.07 17.05
C SER A 213 -12.73 14.48 17.21
N LEU A 214 -11.43 14.66 17.04
CA LEU A 214 -10.78 15.97 17.01
C LEU A 214 -11.00 16.72 15.68
N VAL A 215 -11.44 16.04 14.63
CA VAL A 215 -11.74 16.66 13.34
C VAL A 215 -13.15 17.26 13.41
N PRO A 216 -13.32 18.58 13.16
CA PRO A 216 -14.64 19.20 13.16
C PRO A 216 -15.61 18.49 12.20
N ALA A 217 -16.87 18.30 12.61
CA ALA A 217 -17.86 17.49 11.90
C ALA A 217 -18.04 17.89 10.41
N HIS A 218 -17.97 19.18 10.10
CA HIS A 218 -18.10 19.68 8.73
C HIS A 218 -16.91 19.32 7.82
N TRP A 219 -15.73 18.98 8.39
CA TRP A 219 -14.56 18.54 7.65
C TRP A 219 -14.45 17.01 7.53
N GLN A 220 -15.20 16.25 8.31
CA GLN A 220 -15.08 14.78 8.34
C GLN A 220 -15.36 14.15 6.98
N ILE A 221 -16.33 14.64 6.21
CA ILE A 221 -16.61 14.13 4.85
C ILE A 221 -15.37 14.27 3.95
N ILE A 222 -14.77 15.46 3.94
CA ILE A 222 -13.55 15.72 3.14
C ILE A 222 -12.38 14.89 3.65
N TYR A 223 -12.27 14.74 4.96
CA TYR A 223 -11.23 13.93 5.59
C TYR A 223 -11.30 12.45 5.18
N PHE A 224 -12.50 11.90 5.07
CA PHE A 224 -12.74 10.53 4.64
C PHE A 224 -12.71 10.33 3.11
N LEU A 225 -12.52 11.37 2.30
CA LEU A 225 -12.10 11.22 0.90
C LEU A 225 -10.70 10.61 0.78
N ASN A 226 -9.89 10.69 1.83
CA ASN A 226 -8.65 9.94 1.91
C ASN A 226 -8.96 8.47 2.28
N PRO A 227 -8.75 7.50 1.37
CA PRO A 227 -9.09 6.10 1.65
C PRO A 227 -8.26 5.49 2.78
N VAL A 228 -7.05 6.01 3.02
CA VAL A 228 -6.18 5.54 4.10
C VAL A 228 -6.76 5.88 5.46
N SER A 229 -7.39 7.06 5.61
CA SER A 229 -8.05 7.46 6.87
C SER A 229 -9.16 6.49 7.26
N GLY A 230 -10.02 6.12 6.31
CA GLY A 230 -11.09 5.15 6.58
C GLY A 230 -10.58 3.75 6.91
N LEU A 231 -9.50 3.32 6.28
CA LEU A 231 -8.89 2.02 6.58
C LEU A 231 -8.23 1.98 7.96
N ILE A 232 -7.62 3.08 8.41
CA ILE A 232 -7.09 3.20 9.76
C ILE A 232 -8.23 3.10 10.79
N GLU A 233 -9.32 3.83 10.60
CA GLU A 233 -10.47 3.80 11.48
C GLU A 233 -11.18 2.44 11.47
N TYR A 234 -11.32 1.81 10.31
CA TYR A 234 -11.86 0.46 10.20
C TYR A 234 -10.99 -0.57 10.94
N PHE A 235 -9.66 -0.48 10.79
CA PHE A 235 -8.72 -1.36 11.51
C PHE A 235 -8.84 -1.22 13.03
N ARG A 236 -8.98 0.00 13.54
CA ARG A 236 -9.19 0.26 14.97
C ARG A 236 -10.50 -0.30 15.47
N TRP A 237 -11.58 -0.07 14.72
CA TRP A 237 -12.89 -0.59 15.08
C TRP A 237 -12.91 -2.12 15.16
N ILE A 238 -12.24 -2.83 14.27
CA ILE A 238 -12.16 -4.30 14.34
C ILE A 238 -11.24 -4.80 15.46
N CYS A 239 -10.25 -4.01 15.89
CA CYS A 239 -9.27 -4.43 16.89
C CYS A 239 -9.72 -4.13 18.31
N PHE A 240 -10.36 -2.98 18.56
CA PHE A 240 -10.60 -2.49 19.92
C PHE A 240 -12.08 -2.54 20.32
N PRO A 241 -12.42 -3.19 21.49
CA PRO A 241 -13.82 -3.42 21.90
C PRO A 241 -14.62 -2.15 22.19
N LEU A 242 -13.94 -1.08 22.63
CA LEU A 242 -14.56 0.20 23.02
C LEU A 242 -14.41 1.29 21.94
N TYR A 243 -13.98 0.91 20.73
CA TYR A 243 -13.81 1.87 19.63
C TYR A 243 -15.05 1.93 18.76
N ASP A 244 -15.65 3.12 18.67
CA ASP A 244 -16.91 3.32 17.95
C ASP A 244 -16.73 3.21 16.43
N PHE A 245 -17.74 2.67 15.77
CA PHE A 245 -17.79 2.64 14.31
C PHE A 245 -18.06 4.02 13.73
N VAL A 246 -17.20 4.49 12.83
CA VAL A 246 -17.35 5.76 12.15
C VAL A 246 -18.08 5.57 10.82
N PRO A 247 -19.31 6.09 10.62
CA PRO A 247 -20.11 5.84 9.42
C PRO A 247 -19.45 6.31 8.12
N TYR A 248 -18.58 7.32 8.18
CA TYR A 248 -17.87 7.88 7.02
C TYR A 248 -16.83 6.94 6.39
N ILE A 249 -16.53 5.80 7.02
CA ILE A 249 -15.67 4.73 6.45
C ILE A 249 -16.15 4.30 5.07
N TRP A 250 -17.46 4.28 4.83
CA TRP A 250 -18.03 3.94 3.52
C TRP A 250 -17.60 4.88 2.40
N ILE A 251 -17.38 6.16 2.70
CA ILE A 251 -16.85 7.14 1.74
C ILE A 251 -15.44 6.71 1.31
N SER A 252 -14.58 6.41 2.27
CA SER A 252 -13.21 5.95 2.00
C SER A 252 -13.17 4.66 1.18
N LEU A 253 -14.05 3.71 1.48
CA LEU A 253 -14.15 2.45 0.71
C LEU A 253 -14.61 2.71 -0.74
N THR A 254 -15.58 3.59 -0.94
CA THR A 254 -16.04 3.98 -2.28
C THR A 254 -14.89 4.64 -3.06
N VAL A 255 -14.18 5.57 -2.45
CA VAL A 255 -13.03 6.23 -3.06
C VAL A 255 -11.92 5.23 -3.38
N ALA A 256 -11.65 4.26 -2.51
CA ALA A 256 -10.68 3.19 -2.75
C ALA A 256 -11.02 2.38 -4.00
N ILE A 257 -12.29 1.99 -4.17
CA ILE A 257 -12.78 1.27 -5.36
C ILE A 257 -12.62 2.14 -6.61
N VAL A 258 -13.02 3.42 -6.55
CA VAL A 258 -12.90 4.36 -7.68
C VAL A 258 -11.45 4.55 -8.09
N ILE A 259 -10.52 4.75 -7.13
CA ILE A 259 -9.09 4.88 -7.40
C ILE A 259 -8.55 3.62 -8.05
N THR A 260 -8.95 2.44 -7.59
CA THR A 260 -8.46 1.17 -8.13
C THR A 260 -8.96 0.94 -9.55
N ILE A 261 -10.25 1.13 -9.81
CA ILE A 261 -10.84 0.96 -11.15
C ILE A 261 -10.26 1.99 -12.13
N SER A 262 -10.23 3.27 -11.74
CA SER A 262 -9.67 4.34 -12.59
C SER A 262 -8.18 4.12 -12.84
N GLY A 263 -7.41 3.74 -11.82
CA GLY A 263 -5.99 3.40 -11.96
C GLY A 263 -5.75 2.26 -12.94
N LEU A 264 -6.56 1.20 -12.88
CA LEU A 264 -6.47 0.06 -13.79
C LEU A 264 -6.77 0.47 -15.23
N LEU A 265 -7.84 1.23 -15.46
CA LEU A 265 -8.24 1.71 -16.78
C LEU A 265 -7.21 2.66 -17.41
N VAL A 266 -6.68 3.59 -16.64
CA VAL A 266 -5.68 4.55 -17.14
C VAL A 266 -4.34 3.86 -17.37
N PHE A 267 -3.92 2.96 -16.46
CA PHE A 267 -2.68 2.20 -16.61
C PHE A 267 -2.67 1.36 -17.89
N THR A 268 -3.73 0.61 -18.16
CA THR A 268 -3.84 -0.22 -19.39
C THR A 268 -3.79 0.62 -20.65
N LYS A 269 -4.39 1.82 -20.65
CA LYS A 269 -4.32 2.76 -21.79
C LYS A 269 -2.90 3.29 -22.03
N ILE A 270 -2.15 3.54 -20.95
CA ILE A 270 -0.78 4.06 -21.03
C ILE A 270 0.22 2.94 -21.34
N GLU A 271 -0.06 1.70 -20.92
CA GLU A 271 0.78 0.54 -21.19
C GLU A 271 1.08 0.38 -22.70
N GLY A 272 0.08 0.61 -23.56
CA GLY A 272 0.24 0.61 -25.01
C GLY A 272 1.25 1.68 -25.49
N ARG A 273 1.13 2.90 -24.97
CA ARG A 273 2.03 4.03 -25.36
C ARG A 273 3.46 3.86 -24.84
N LEU A 274 3.63 3.19 -23.70
CA LEU A 274 4.96 2.89 -23.17
C LEU A 274 5.74 1.90 -24.03
N ASN A 275 5.07 1.10 -24.86
CA ASN A 275 5.73 0.23 -25.83
C ASN A 275 6.27 1.02 -27.04
N ASP A 276 5.59 2.12 -27.39
CA ASP A 276 5.95 2.92 -28.58
C ASP A 276 7.05 3.97 -28.30
N GLN A 277 7.22 4.37 -27.03
CA GLN A 277 8.17 5.43 -26.61
C GLN A 277 9.48 4.92 -26.00
N MET A 278 9.60 3.62 -25.76
CA MET A 278 10.80 2.98 -25.20
C MET A 278 11.47 2.02 -26.17
#